data_dd05a559740419d6d5e0550789209c7c
#
_entry.id   dd05a559740419d6d5e0550789209c7c
#
_cell.length_a   1.000
_cell.length_b   1.000
_cell.length_c   1.000
_cell.angle_alpha   90.00
_cell.angle_beta   90.00
_cell.angle_gamma   90.00
#
_symmetry.space_group_name_H-M   'P 1'
#
loop_
_entity.id
_entity.type
_entity.pdbx_description
1 polymer ?
#
loop_
_entity_poly.entity_id
_entity_poly.type
_entity_poly.pdbx_seq_one_letter_code
_entity_poly.pdbx_strand_id
1 'polypeptide(L)'
;RAGTRETGMPFGSAVLRHRPHGVMAVLGPYNFPGHLPNGHIVPALLAGNTVVFKPSELTPGAGAAMTECWVQAGLPDGVFNIVQGGRETGAALVDADIDGLLFTGSAGAGAHFRRILADRPQVIAALELGGNNPLILWDGDVEEAASVAVQSGYITTGQRCSCARRLIVPEGARGDAFVEAIAALAGRLLIGAWDDDPAPFMGPLISDAA
;
A
#
# COMPACT_ATOMS: atom_id res chain seq x y z
N ARG A 1 -14.24 -16.19 14.63
CA ARG A 1 -15.45 -15.39 14.87
C ARG A 1 -15.03 -13.93 14.79
N ALA A 2 -15.32 -13.24 13.67
CA ALA A 2 -15.21 -11.81 13.58
C ALA A 2 -16.08 -11.20 14.69
N GLY A 3 -15.44 -10.46 15.62
CA GLY A 3 -16.00 -10.20 16.92
C GLY A 3 -17.28 -9.37 16.93
N THR A 4 -18.26 -9.87 17.63
CA THR A 4 -19.37 -9.06 18.12
C THR A 4 -18.82 -8.22 19.28
N ARG A 5 -18.93 -6.91 19.20
CA ARG A 5 -18.54 -5.99 20.27
C ARG A 5 -19.79 -5.43 20.93
N GLU A 6 -19.96 -5.70 22.22
CA GLU A 6 -21.02 -5.08 23.02
C GLU A 6 -20.46 -3.94 23.84
N THR A 7 -21.17 -2.84 23.87
CA THR A 7 -20.85 -1.69 24.72
C THR A 7 -22.09 -1.30 25.51
N GLY A 8 -22.00 -1.35 26.83
CA GLY A 8 -23.06 -0.85 27.71
C GLY A 8 -23.16 0.67 27.60
N MET A 9 -24.37 1.18 27.49
CA MET A 9 -24.71 2.60 27.47
C MET A 9 -25.65 2.89 28.66
N PRO A 10 -25.70 4.11 29.17
CA PRO A 10 -26.60 4.46 30.33
C PRO A 10 -28.08 4.15 30.04
N PHE A 11 -28.48 4.04 28.79
CA PHE A 11 -29.86 3.86 28.33
C PHE A 11 -30.05 2.57 27.48
N GLY A 12 -29.07 1.64 27.47
CA GLY A 12 -29.20 0.41 26.70
C GLY A 12 -27.86 -0.24 26.38
N SER A 13 -27.82 -1.17 25.44
CA SER A 13 -26.62 -1.80 24.90
C SER A 13 -26.53 -1.56 23.38
N ALA A 14 -25.31 -1.33 22.88
CA ALA A 14 -25.01 -1.29 21.45
C ALA A 14 -24.22 -2.53 21.06
N VAL A 15 -24.60 -3.16 19.94
CA VAL A 15 -23.96 -4.39 19.44
C VAL A 15 -23.46 -4.13 18.02
N LEU A 16 -22.13 -4.22 17.83
CA LEU A 16 -21.50 -4.21 16.51
C LEU A 16 -21.34 -5.66 16.02
N ARG A 17 -21.88 -5.94 14.85
CA ARG A 17 -21.74 -7.24 14.19
C ARG A 17 -21.15 -7.07 12.79
N HIS A 18 -20.06 -7.80 12.51
CA HIS A 18 -19.51 -7.88 11.16
C HIS A 18 -20.23 -8.95 10.35
N ARG A 19 -20.54 -8.64 9.10
CA ARG A 19 -21.10 -9.58 8.12
C ARG A 19 -20.29 -9.52 6.84
N PRO A 20 -20.15 -10.62 6.09
CA PRO A 20 -19.52 -10.60 4.79
C PRO A 20 -20.35 -9.76 3.80
N HIS A 21 -19.68 -9.13 2.86
CA HIS A 21 -20.29 -8.50 1.69
C HIS A 21 -20.44 -9.49 0.55
N GLY A 22 -19.48 -10.41 0.37
CA GLY A 22 -19.47 -11.40 -0.68
C GLY A 22 -18.10 -11.56 -1.32
N VAL A 23 -17.96 -11.22 -2.61
CA VAL A 23 -16.73 -11.34 -3.40
C VAL A 23 -15.95 -10.02 -3.38
N MET A 24 -14.74 -10.06 -2.83
CA MET A 24 -13.85 -8.92 -2.75
C MET A 24 -12.74 -9.02 -3.79
N ALA A 25 -12.71 -8.12 -4.76
CA ALA A 25 -11.57 -7.96 -5.66
C ALA A 25 -10.46 -7.18 -4.96
N VAL A 26 -9.25 -7.76 -4.89
CA VAL A 26 -8.08 -7.11 -4.31
C VAL A 26 -7.05 -6.87 -5.41
N LEU A 27 -6.72 -5.61 -5.67
CA LEU A 27 -5.66 -5.22 -6.62
C LEU A 27 -4.46 -4.72 -5.84
N GLY A 28 -3.36 -5.48 -5.88
CA GLY A 28 -2.15 -5.22 -5.11
C GLY A 28 -1.13 -4.36 -5.85
N PRO A 29 -0.33 -3.56 -5.12
CA PRO A 29 0.74 -2.76 -5.66
C PRO A 29 2.05 -3.55 -5.76
N TYR A 30 3.05 -2.98 -6.44
CA TYR A 30 4.38 -3.58 -6.57
C TYR A 30 5.32 -3.29 -5.38
N ASN A 31 5.13 -2.15 -4.71
CA ASN A 31 6.11 -1.65 -3.72
C ASN A 31 6.13 -2.44 -2.40
N PHE A 32 5.00 -2.99 -2.00
CA PHE A 32 4.85 -3.92 -0.87
C PHE A 32 3.91 -5.06 -1.26
N PRO A 33 4.34 -5.94 -2.18
CA PRO A 33 3.44 -6.88 -2.85
C PRO A 33 2.84 -7.96 -1.95
N GLY A 34 3.44 -8.21 -0.79
CA GLY A 34 2.89 -9.09 0.24
C GLY A 34 2.10 -8.33 1.30
N HIS A 35 2.71 -7.27 1.87
CA HIS A 35 2.17 -6.57 3.03
C HIS A 35 0.86 -5.82 2.74
N LEU A 36 0.84 -4.98 1.71
CA LEU A 36 -0.32 -4.14 1.43
C LEU A 36 -1.56 -4.93 0.99
N PRO A 37 -1.46 -5.91 0.08
CA PRO A 37 -2.60 -6.77 -0.22
C PRO A 37 -3.11 -7.52 1.00
N ASN A 38 -2.24 -8.02 1.89
CA ASN A 38 -2.66 -8.68 3.11
C ASN A 38 -3.42 -7.76 4.07
N GLY A 39 -3.13 -6.46 4.05
CA GLY A 39 -3.92 -5.47 4.78
C GLY A 39 -5.39 -5.43 4.36
N HIS A 40 -5.71 -5.84 3.14
CA HIS A 40 -7.06 -5.99 2.61
C HIS A 40 -7.58 -7.43 2.71
N ILE A 41 -6.76 -8.41 2.34
CA ILE A 41 -7.14 -9.84 2.26
C ILE A 41 -7.50 -10.38 3.64
N VAL A 42 -6.66 -10.18 4.64
CA VAL A 42 -6.86 -10.75 5.98
C VAL A 42 -8.18 -10.28 6.62
N PRO A 43 -8.49 -8.97 6.68
CA PRO A 43 -9.77 -8.51 7.20
C PRO A 43 -10.97 -8.99 6.38
N ALA A 44 -10.84 -9.06 5.04
CA ALA A 44 -11.90 -9.56 4.18
C ALA A 44 -12.25 -11.02 4.50
N LEU A 45 -11.25 -11.89 4.57
CA LEU A 45 -11.41 -13.31 4.93
C LEU A 45 -11.94 -13.49 6.34
N LEU A 46 -11.43 -12.73 7.33
CA LEU A 46 -11.92 -12.79 8.72
C LEU A 46 -13.38 -12.36 8.84
N ALA A 47 -13.85 -11.45 8.00
CA ALA A 47 -15.26 -11.05 7.95
C ALA A 47 -16.15 -12.05 7.21
N GLY A 48 -15.58 -13.10 6.61
CA GLY A 48 -16.30 -14.18 5.91
C GLY A 48 -16.50 -13.93 4.42
N ASN A 49 -15.78 -12.99 3.82
CA ASN A 49 -15.79 -12.76 2.37
C ASN A 49 -14.92 -13.78 1.63
N THR A 50 -15.18 -13.93 0.34
CA THR A 50 -14.24 -14.54 -0.59
C THR A 50 -13.39 -13.48 -1.28
N VAL A 51 -12.21 -13.85 -1.76
CA VAL A 51 -11.24 -12.93 -2.35
C VAL A 51 -10.81 -13.41 -3.72
N VAL A 52 -10.81 -12.49 -4.70
CA VAL A 52 -10.08 -12.64 -5.95
C VAL A 52 -8.94 -11.61 -5.97
N PHE A 53 -7.72 -12.11 -5.85
CA PHE A 53 -6.52 -11.28 -5.76
C PHE A 53 -5.81 -11.17 -7.11
N LYS A 54 -5.57 -9.95 -7.57
CA LYS A 54 -4.68 -9.65 -8.67
C LYS A 54 -3.44 -8.91 -8.13
N PRO A 55 -2.29 -9.55 -8.01
CA PRO A 55 -1.04 -8.87 -7.66
C PRO A 55 -0.61 -7.91 -8.78
N SER A 56 0.35 -7.04 -8.48
CA SER A 56 0.99 -6.24 -9.52
C SER A 56 1.69 -7.16 -10.54
N GLU A 57 1.57 -6.83 -11.81
CA GLU A 57 2.28 -7.48 -12.92
C GLU A 57 3.80 -7.35 -12.82
N LEU A 58 4.29 -6.39 -12.03
CA LEU A 58 5.72 -6.19 -11.77
C LEU A 58 6.26 -7.12 -10.67
N THR A 59 5.38 -7.72 -9.88
CA THR A 59 5.76 -8.61 -8.77
C THR A 59 4.87 -9.86 -8.70
N PRO A 60 4.67 -10.58 -9.83
CA PRO A 60 3.73 -11.71 -9.90
C PRO A 60 4.13 -12.86 -9.00
N GLY A 61 5.44 -13.10 -8.84
CA GLY A 61 5.97 -14.15 -7.97
C GLY A 61 5.63 -13.97 -6.49
N ALA A 62 5.61 -12.72 -6.00
CA ALA A 62 5.20 -12.44 -4.62
C ALA A 62 3.72 -12.82 -4.39
N GLY A 63 2.85 -12.51 -5.36
CA GLY A 63 1.44 -12.91 -5.31
C GLY A 63 1.25 -14.42 -5.34
N ALA A 64 2.00 -15.13 -6.17
CA ALA A 64 1.96 -16.59 -6.24
C ALA A 64 2.40 -17.24 -4.92
N ALA A 65 3.55 -16.82 -4.37
CA ALA A 65 4.07 -17.32 -3.10
C ALA A 65 3.09 -17.07 -1.93
N MET A 66 2.47 -15.90 -1.89
CA MET A 66 1.44 -15.59 -0.88
C MET A 66 0.22 -16.49 -1.02
N THR A 67 -0.23 -16.78 -2.24
CA THR A 67 -1.34 -17.70 -2.50
C THR A 67 -1.01 -19.10 -2.01
N GLU A 68 0.19 -19.58 -2.28
CA GLU A 68 0.65 -20.88 -1.80
C GLU A 68 0.63 -20.98 -0.28
N CYS A 69 1.03 -19.92 0.44
CA CYS A 69 0.92 -19.88 1.90
C CYS A 69 -0.54 -20.04 2.38
N TRP A 70 -1.51 -19.43 1.70
CA TRP A 70 -2.93 -19.57 2.05
C TRP A 70 -3.44 -21.00 1.81
N VAL A 71 -3.04 -21.63 0.70
CA VAL A 71 -3.38 -23.05 0.40
C VAL A 71 -2.77 -23.98 1.44
N GLN A 72 -1.49 -23.81 1.77
CA GLN A 72 -0.80 -24.62 2.78
C GLN A 72 -1.39 -24.45 4.19
N ALA A 73 -1.94 -23.28 4.49
CA ALA A 73 -2.66 -23.02 5.75
C ALA A 73 -4.03 -23.69 5.81
N GLY A 74 -4.47 -24.37 4.76
CA GLY A 74 -5.74 -25.12 4.72
C GLY A 74 -6.96 -24.24 4.47
N LEU A 75 -6.79 -23.11 3.80
CA LEU A 75 -7.93 -22.29 3.38
C LEU A 75 -8.80 -23.09 2.39
N PRO A 76 -10.13 -23.16 2.56
CA PRO A 76 -10.98 -23.92 1.66
C PRO A 76 -10.92 -23.44 0.21
N ASP A 77 -11.07 -24.36 -0.75
CA ASP A 77 -11.09 -24.05 -2.17
C ASP A 77 -12.14 -22.99 -2.51
N GLY A 78 -11.78 -22.07 -3.39
CA GLY A 78 -12.65 -20.99 -3.85
C GLY A 78 -12.77 -19.80 -2.90
N VAL A 79 -12.30 -19.91 -1.65
CA VAL A 79 -12.32 -18.79 -0.69
C VAL A 79 -11.29 -17.71 -1.04
N PHE A 80 -10.11 -18.13 -1.50
CA PHE A 80 -9.07 -17.23 -1.99
C PHE A 80 -8.60 -17.69 -3.37
N ASN A 81 -8.66 -16.79 -4.35
CA ASN A 81 -8.30 -17.07 -5.72
C ASN A 81 -7.30 -16.02 -6.21
N ILE A 82 -6.40 -16.39 -7.10
CA ILE A 82 -5.45 -15.47 -7.72
C ILE A 82 -5.67 -15.41 -9.23
N VAL A 83 -5.59 -14.21 -9.79
CA VAL A 83 -5.51 -13.97 -11.23
C VAL A 83 -4.28 -13.14 -11.53
N GLN A 84 -3.47 -13.58 -12.47
CA GLN A 84 -2.27 -12.88 -12.91
C GLN A 84 -2.56 -12.09 -14.20
N GLY A 85 -1.90 -10.97 -14.36
CA GLY A 85 -2.02 -10.15 -15.57
C GLY A 85 -1.87 -8.66 -15.29
N GLY A 86 -1.89 -7.89 -16.36
CA GLY A 86 -1.73 -6.44 -16.33
C GLY A 86 -3.05 -5.67 -16.15
N ARG A 87 -3.08 -4.51 -16.79
CA ARG A 87 -4.21 -3.57 -16.73
C ARG A 87 -5.54 -4.19 -17.20
N GLU A 88 -5.49 -4.98 -18.26
CA GLU A 88 -6.69 -5.60 -18.86
C GLU A 88 -7.34 -6.60 -17.90
N THR A 89 -6.52 -7.43 -17.24
CA THR A 89 -7.00 -8.36 -16.22
C THR A 89 -7.61 -7.62 -15.03
N GLY A 90 -6.99 -6.51 -14.60
CA GLY A 90 -7.54 -5.67 -13.55
C GLY A 90 -8.87 -5.04 -13.93
N ALA A 91 -9.02 -4.55 -15.15
CA ALA A 91 -10.27 -4.00 -15.67
C ALA A 91 -11.37 -5.07 -15.73
N ALA A 92 -11.08 -6.24 -16.29
CA ALA A 92 -12.03 -7.35 -16.36
C ALA A 92 -12.50 -7.82 -14.98
N LEU A 93 -11.60 -7.83 -13.97
CA LEU A 93 -11.96 -8.18 -12.60
C LEU A 93 -12.91 -7.15 -11.98
N VAL A 94 -12.70 -5.86 -12.24
CA VAL A 94 -13.59 -4.79 -11.70
C VAL A 94 -14.95 -4.77 -12.42
N ASP A 95 -14.98 -5.15 -13.69
CA ASP A 95 -16.23 -5.28 -14.47
C ASP A 95 -17.06 -6.52 -14.09
N ALA A 96 -16.43 -7.51 -13.43
CA ALA A 96 -17.13 -8.69 -12.98
C ALA A 96 -18.15 -8.39 -11.86
N ASP A 97 -18.95 -9.39 -11.51
CA ASP A 97 -19.90 -9.30 -10.39
C ASP A 97 -19.17 -9.44 -9.05
N ILE A 98 -18.72 -8.29 -8.54
CA ILE A 98 -18.01 -8.16 -7.26
C ILE A 98 -18.81 -7.30 -6.28
N ASP A 99 -18.66 -7.58 -4.99
CA ASP A 99 -19.28 -6.84 -3.90
C ASP A 99 -18.34 -5.77 -3.30
N GLY A 100 -17.06 -5.84 -3.62
CA GLY A 100 -16.09 -4.84 -3.18
C GLY A 100 -14.80 -4.82 -3.99
N LEU A 101 -14.24 -3.61 -4.14
CA LEU A 101 -12.93 -3.35 -4.71
C LEU A 101 -12.01 -2.79 -3.62
N LEU A 102 -10.93 -3.52 -3.33
CA LEU A 102 -9.88 -3.12 -2.41
C LEU A 102 -8.59 -2.89 -3.22
N PHE A 103 -8.22 -1.65 -3.41
CA PHE A 103 -7.15 -1.25 -4.32
C PHE A 103 -6.08 -0.45 -3.60
N THR A 104 -4.82 -0.79 -3.84
CA THR A 104 -3.68 0.03 -3.49
C THR A 104 -2.86 0.31 -4.75
N GLY A 105 -2.63 1.59 -5.07
CA GLY A 105 -1.89 1.95 -6.28
C GLY A 105 -1.92 3.45 -6.61
N SER A 106 -1.89 3.79 -7.90
CA SER A 106 -1.80 5.17 -8.36
C SER A 106 -3.11 5.95 -8.20
N ALA A 107 -3.00 7.27 -7.98
CA ALA A 107 -4.15 8.17 -7.91
C ALA A 107 -4.97 8.17 -9.21
N GLY A 108 -4.30 8.03 -10.37
CA GLY A 108 -4.97 7.96 -11.69
C GLY A 108 -5.86 6.71 -11.81
N ALA A 109 -5.37 5.55 -11.38
CA ALA A 109 -6.16 4.32 -11.35
C ALA A 109 -7.31 4.42 -10.34
N GLY A 110 -7.08 4.95 -9.15
CA GLY A 110 -8.13 5.19 -8.16
C GLY A 110 -9.24 6.10 -8.68
N ALA A 111 -8.88 7.19 -9.36
CA ALA A 111 -9.86 8.08 -10.00
C ALA A 111 -10.65 7.38 -11.13
N HIS A 112 -9.99 6.49 -11.88
CA HIS A 112 -10.66 5.66 -12.88
C HIS A 112 -11.66 4.71 -12.22
N PHE A 113 -11.27 3.98 -11.19
CA PHE A 113 -12.17 3.05 -10.47
C PHE A 113 -13.38 3.77 -9.85
N ARG A 114 -13.18 4.96 -9.29
CA ARG A 114 -14.32 5.77 -8.80
C ARG A 114 -15.34 6.06 -9.88
N ARG A 115 -14.89 6.36 -11.10
CA ARG A 115 -15.80 6.66 -12.22
C ARG A 115 -16.57 5.43 -12.66
N ILE A 116 -15.92 4.29 -12.84
CA ILE A 116 -16.60 3.07 -13.31
C ILE A 116 -17.51 2.44 -12.26
N LEU A 117 -17.25 2.70 -10.97
CA LEU A 117 -18.10 2.22 -9.87
C LEU A 117 -19.21 3.22 -9.49
N ALA A 118 -19.29 4.39 -10.13
CA ALA A 118 -20.27 5.42 -9.78
C ALA A 118 -21.72 4.93 -9.89
N ASP A 119 -22.01 4.08 -10.88
CA ASP A 119 -23.32 3.49 -11.10
C ASP A 119 -23.54 2.15 -10.37
N ARG A 120 -22.58 1.74 -9.53
CA ARG A 120 -22.61 0.50 -8.72
C ARG A 120 -22.49 0.82 -7.23
N PRO A 121 -23.45 1.56 -6.63
CA PRO A 121 -23.36 2.05 -5.25
C PRO A 121 -23.31 0.93 -4.19
N GLN A 122 -23.74 -0.28 -4.55
CA GLN A 122 -23.66 -1.48 -3.69
C GLN A 122 -22.22 -2.00 -3.57
N VAL A 123 -21.31 -1.69 -4.49
CA VAL A 123 -19.92 -2.15 -4.48
C VAL A 123 -19.09 -1.25 -3.55
N ILE A 124 -18.53 -1.85 -2.50
CA ILE A 124 -17.62 -1.11 -1.61
C ILE A 124 -16.31 -0.82 -2.34
N ALA A 125 -15.85 0.43 -2.27
CA ALA A 125 -14.56 0.83 -2.82
C ALA A 125 -13.65 1.38 -1.72
N ALA A 126 -12.59 0.63 -1.38
CA ALA A 126 -11.48 1.09 -0.54
C ALA A 126 -10.27 1.34 -1.43
N LEU A 127 -9.85 2.59 -1.53
CA LEU A 127 -8.82 3.04 -2.45
C LEU A 127 -7.67 3.68 -1.65
N GLU A 128 -6.57 2.95 -1.52
CA GLU A 128 -5.32 3.41 -0.93
C GLU A 128 -4.40 3.91 -2.04
N LEU A 129 -4.09 5.20 -2.04
CA LEU A 129 -3.45 5.87 -3.16
C LEU A 129 -2.12 6.51 -2.73
N GLY A 130 -1.32 6.89 -3.72
CA GLY A 130 -0.11 7.67 -3.49
C GLY A 130 -0.41 9.05 -2.90
N GLY A 131 0.62 9.66 -2.34
CA GLY A 131 0.56 10.99 -1.74
C GLY A 131 1.67 11.90 -2.25
N ASN A 132 1.58 13.19 -1.88
CA ASN A 132 2.61 14.19 -2.04
C ASN A 132 2.93 14.81 -0.66
N ASN A 133 3.48 13.98 0.23
CA ASN A 133 3.61 14.25 1.64
C ASN A 133 4.65 15.35 1.93
N PRO A 134 4.33 16.37 2.74
CA PRO A 134 5.30 17.34 3.18
C PRO A 134 6.18 16.79 4.32
N LEU A 135 7.45 17.17 4.31
CA LEU A 135 8.38 17.08 5.43
C LEU A 135 8.79 18.50 5.81
N ILE A 136 8.49 18.90 7.03
CA ILE A 136 8.77 20.26 7.50
C ILE A 136 9.94 20.21 8.47
N LEU A 137 11.05 20.84 8.12
CA LEU A 137 12.21 21.04 8.96
C LEU A 137 12.29 22.50 9.34
N TRP A 138 11.97 22.85 10.57
CA TRP A 138 11.90 24.23 11.02
C TRP A 138 13.03 24.58 11.97
N ASP A 139 13.35 23.68 12.88
CA ASP A 139 14.37 23.85 13.91
C ASP A 139 15.03 22.50 14.23
N GLY A 140 16.02 22.48 15.13
CA GLY A 140 16.72 21.28 15.55
C GLY A 140 18.14 21.15 15.00
N ASP A 141 18.79 20.05 15.27
CA ASP A 141 20.12 19.72 14.76
C ASP A 141 20.05 19.40 13.26
N VAL A 142 21.02 19.93 12.50
CA VAL A 142 21.04 19.81 11.03
C VAL A 142 21.34 18.39 10.58
N GLU A 143 22.25 17.70 11.25
CA GLU A 143 22.65 16.32 10.89
C GLU A 143 21.56 15.31 11.23
N GLU A 144 20.92 15.45 12.40
CA GLU A 144 19.77 14.64 12.79
C GLU A 144 18.59 14.85 11.82
N ALA A 145 18.29 16.11 11.50
CA ALA A 145 17.23 16.44 10.55
C ALA A 145 17.51 15.88 9.14
N ALA A 146 18.77 15.93 8.67
CA ALA A 146 19.18 15.33 7.40
C ALA A 146 18.98 13.82 7.40
N SER A 147 19.35 13.13 8.49
CA SER A 147 19.17 11.70 8.65
C SER A 147 17.68 11.30 8.57
N VAL A 148 16.81 12.00 9.29
CA VAL A 148 15.36 11.78 9.26
C VAL A 148 14.79 12.07 7.87
N ALA A 149 15.24 13.14 7.21
CA ALA A 149 14.78 13.51 5.88
C ALA A 149 15.14 12.45 4.83
N VAL A 150 16.39 11.95 4.86
CA VAL A 150 16.84 10.89 3.97
C VAL A 150 16.05 9.60 4.21
N GLN A 151 15.87 9.20 5.45
CA GLN A 151 15.00 8.05 5.78
C GLN A 151 13.58 8.24 5.25
N SER A 152 12.97 9.39 5.48
CA SER A 152 11.60 9.68 5.08
C SER A 152 11.42 9.73 3.56
N GLY A 153 12.41 10.23 2.83
CA GLY A 153 12.33 10.42 1.38
C GLY A 153 12.75 9.21 0.56
N TYR A 154 13.79 8.47 1.01
CA TYR A 154 14.51 7.50 0.17
C TYR A 154 14.35 6.03 0.60
N ILE A 155 13.87 5.75 1.82
CA ILE A 155 13.64 4.37 2.24
C ILE A 155 12.77 3.62 1.23
N THR A 156 13.11 2.36 0.92
CA THR A 156 12.43 1.56 -0.11
C THR A 156 12.43 2.27 -1.48
N THR A 157 13.56 2.89 -1.84
CA THR A 157 13.74 3.68 -3.08
C THR A 157 12.74 4.85 -3.24
N GLY A 158 12.21 5.38 -2.13
CA GLY A 158 11.17 6.40 -2.17
C GLY A 158 9.81 5.92 -2.71
N GLN A 159 9.65 4.62 -2.96
CA GLN A 159 8.44 4.05 -3.59
C GLN A 159 7.37 3.69 -2.57
N ARG A 160 7.10 4.60 -1.61
CA ARG A 160 6.00 4.45 -0.63
C ARG A 160 4.97 5.56 -0.79
N CYS A 161 3.73 5.24 -0.50
CA CYS A 161 2.66 6.23 -0.35
C CYS A 161 2.95 7.28 0.75
N SER A 162 3.71 6.89 1.78
CA SER A 162 4.08 7.71 2.94
C SER A 162 5.43 8.43 2.83
N CYS A 163 6.23 8.19 1.78
CA CYS A 163 7.50 8.89 1.62
C CYS A 163 7.29 10.41 1.46
N ALA A 164 8.20 11.20 2.04
CA ALA A 164 8.24 12.63 1.83
C ALA A 164 8.52 12.96 0.34
N ARG A 165 7.76 13.90 -0.21
CA ARG A 165 7.89 14.38 -1.60
C ARG A 165 8.18 15.85 -1.68
N ARG A 166 7.92 16.59 -0.61
CA ARG A 166 8.16 18.02 -0.52
C ARG A 166 8.89 18.33 0.77
N LEU A 167 10.08 18.91 0.64
CA LEU A 167 10.82 19.44 1.76
C LEU A 167 10.45 20.91 1.95
N ILE A 168 10.04 21.28 3.14
CA ILE A 168 9.69 22.65 3.52
C ILE A 168 10.65 23.07 4.62
N VAL A 169 11.44 24.11 4.34
CA VAL A 169 12.46 24.65 5.24
C VAL A 169 12.28 26.16 5.39
N PRO A 170 12.79 26.79 6.46
CA PRO A 170 12.80 28.25 6.58
C PRO A 170 13.66 28.89 5.47
N GLU A 171 13.33 30.12 5.08
CA GLU A 171 14.14 30.90 4.16
C GLU A 171 15.47 31.31 4.80
N GLY A 172 16.55 31.33 4.00
CA GLY A 172 17.88 31.79 4.37
C GLY A 172 18.80 30.70 4.92
N ALA A 173 19.90 31.12 5.54
CA ALA A 173 21.04 30.24 5.89
C ALA A 173 20.67 28.97 6.67
N ARG A 174 19.63 29.00 7.47
CA ARG A 174 19.16 27.82 8.21
C ARG A 174 18.55 26.76 7.30
N GLY A 175 17.68 27.18 6.39
CA GLY A 175 17.08 26.27 5.42
C GLY A 175 18.12 25.74 4.43
N ASP A 176 19.05 26.60 4.01
CA ASP A 176 20.16 26.20 3.13
C ASP A 176 21.00 25.10 3.80
N ALA A 177 21.33 25.23 5.09
CA ALA A 177 22.07 24.21 5.84
C ALA A 177 21.34 22.85 5.87
N PHE A 178 20.02 22.82 6.05
CA PHE A 178 19.25 21.58 5.96
C PHE A 178 19.33 20.95 4.57
N VAL A 179 19.15 21.75 3.52
CA VAL A 179 19.19 21.26 2.13
C VAL A 179 20.57 20.70 1.78
N GLU A 180 21.65 21.43 2.14
CA GLU A 180 23.03 20.99 1.91
C GLU A 180 23.35 19.69 2.62
N ALA A 181 22.98 19.56 3.91
CA ALA A 181 23.22 18.34 4.68
C ALA A 181 22.46 17.13 4.12
N ILE A 182 21.18 17.32 3.71
CA ILE A 182 20.38 16.27 3.07
C ILE A 182 21.01 15.85 1.75
N ALA A 183 21.42 16.79 0.90
CA ALA A 183 22.04 16.49 -0.39
C ALA A 183 23.38 15.75 -0.21
N ALA A 184 24.20 16.18 0.75
CA ALA A 184 25.48 15.53 1.07
C ALA A 184 25.27 14.09 1.60
N LEU A 185 24.25 13.85 2.44
CA LEU A 185 23.95 12.52 2.95
C LEU A 185 23.35 11.64 1.86
N ALA A 186 22.39 12.14 1.07
CA ALA A 186 21.78 11.41 -0.04
C ALA A 186 22.81 10.97 -1.09
N GLY A 187 23.79 11.82 -1.40
CA GLY A 187 24.87 11.49 -2.34
C GLY A 187 25.82 10.36 -1.88
N ARG A 188 25.75 9.96 -0.62
CA ARG A 188 26.56 8.86 -0.05
C ARG A 188 25.77 7.56 0.12
N LEU A 189 24.48 7.55 -0.21
CA LEU A 189 23.67 6.33 -0.08
C LEU A 189 24.18 5.24 -1.01
N LEU A 190 24.35 4.05 -0.47
CA LEU A 190 24.65 2.86 -1.26
C LEU A 190 23.34 2.35 -1.88
N ILE A 191 23.36 2.17 -3.19
CA ILE A 191 22.26 1.60 -3.96
C ILE A 191 22.77 0.31 -4.60
N GLY A 192 22.06 -0.79 -4.44
CA GLY A 192 22.52 -2.08 -4.94
C GLY A 192 21.49 -3.19 -4.79
N ALA A 193 21.90 -4.42 -5.12
CA ALA A 193 21.06 -5.59 -4.92
C ALA A 193 20.93 -5.93 -3.44
N TRP A 194 19.87 -6.66 -3.10
CA TRP A 194 19.57 -7.03 -1.70
C TRP A 194 20.63 -7.91 -1.04
N ASP A 195 21.45 -8.58 -1.84
CA ASP A 195 22.53 -9.50 -1.44
C ASP A 195 23.95 -8.93 -1.65
N ASP A 196 24.07 -7.64 -2.00
CA ASP A 196 25.36 -6.96 -2.10
C ASP A 196 26.02 -6.79 -0.71
N ASP A 197 27.37 -6.81 -0.69
CA ASP A 197 28.19 -6.52 0.48
C ASP A 197 29.15 -5.33 0.19
N PRO A 198 29.09 -4.22 0.94
CA PRO A 198 28.22 -3.97 2.09
C PRO A 198 26.73 -3.82 1.70
N ALA A 199 25.85 -4.18 2.64
CA ALA A 199 24.41 -4.08 2.43
C ALA A 199 23.98 -2.66 1.99
N PRO A 200 23.27 -2.51 0.88
CA PRO A 200 22.84 -1.20 0.40
C PRO A 200 21.74 -0.61 1.28
N PHE A 201 21.64 0.73 1.28
CA PHE A 201 20.54 1.42 1.95
C PHE A 201 19.20 1.17 1.25
N MET A 202 19.23 1.08 -0.06
CA MET A 202 18.05 0.81 -0.90
C MET A 202 18.45 0.07 -2.18
N GLY A 203 17.48 -0.64 -2.76
CA GLY A 203 17.61 -1.26 -4.09
C GLY A 203 17.41 -0.26 -5.23
N PRO A 204 17.43 -0.71 -6.49
CA PRO A 204 17.06 0.08 -7.65
C PRO A 204 15.55 0.36 -7.67
N LEU A 205 15.13 1.34 -8.50
CA LEU A 205 13.72 1.52 -8.86
C LEU A 205 13.19 0.28 -9.56
N ILE A 206 11.88 0.04 -9.45
CA ILE A 206 11.24 -1.14 -10.05
C ILE A 206 11.27 -1.11 -11.60
N SER A 207 11.38 0.08 -12.18
CA SER A 207 11.45 0.31 -13.62
C SER A 207 12.02 1.69 -13.95
N ASP A 208 12.39 1.90 -15.22
CA ASP A 208 12.87 3.19 -15.73
C ASP A 208 11.79 4.28 -15.69
N ALA A 209 10.53 3.90 -15.62
CA ALA A 209 9.39 4.83 -15.57
C ALA A 209 8.99 5.22 -14.14
N ALA A 210 9.63 4.63 -13.11
CA ALA A 210 9.28 4.81 -11.72
C ALA A 210 9.88 6.08 -11.09
#